data_ec8944cc4686f552d35f93e4ee9b7801
#
_entry.id   ec8944cc4686f552d35f93e4ee9b7801
#
_cell.length_a   1.000
_cell.length_b   1.000
_cell.length_c   1.000
_cell.angle_alpha   90.00
_cell.angle_beta   90.00
_cell.angle_gamma   90.00
#
_symmetry.space_group_name_H-M   'P 1'
#
loop_
_entity.id
_entity.type
_entity.pdbx_description
1 polymer ?
#
loop_
_entity_poly.entity_id
_entity_poly.type
_entity_poly.pdbx_seq_one_letter_code
_entity_poly.pdbx_strand_id
1 'polypeptide(L)'
;SRTGPTRSSAGARSVRTGANLGSPMMGTQMADATRPAHLLSVGLLADSSMENERRLPIHPHHLDRIDPDLRARMIVERGYGSDFRLEPGYLESRVGTVTDRAEVLASADVLLLPKPQAADVAVIPEGRVLWGWPHCVQDAVMTQTAIDRRLTLIAFEAMNHWTSKGDMSLHVFHKNNELAGYSSVLHALSLVGSTGDYGPRLSAVVIGFGATARGAVTALNAQGVHDIEVLTQRGAAAVGSPIPNAHITQLNTDAVPHEATTDDGDVPLPEFLASYDIIVNCTFQDVAAPLTYLTTADLAQFAPGTLIIDVSCDEGMGFEWATPTTFDEPMFTVGAGVVYYAVDHSPS
;
A
#
# COMPACT_ATOMS: atom_id res chain seq x y z
N SER A 1 -42.16 -24.76 -44.15
CA SER A 1 -42.82 -25.89 -43.49
C SER A 1 -42.47 -25.74 -41.99
N ARG A 2 -43.32 -25.15 -41.20
CA ARG A 2 -44.36 -25.71 -40.29
C ARG A 2 -43.84 -26.96 -39.55
N THR A 3 -43.75 -27.01 -38.26
CA THR A 3 -44.76 -27.15 -37.23
C THR A 3 -44.22 -27.00 -35.81
N GLY A 4 -44.86 -26.25 -34.94
CA GLY A 4 -44.93 -26.51 -33.50
C GLY A 4 -46.22 -27.33 -33.23
N PRO A 5 -46.80 -27.41 -31.98
CA PRO A 5 -46.33 -27.29 -30.62
C PRO A 5 -46.81 -28.49 -29.76
N THR A 6 -46.52 -28.57 -28.46
CA THR A 6 -47.56 -29.00 -27.48
C THR A 6 -47.15 -28.70 -26.02
N ARG A 7 -48.12 -28.09 -25.33
CA ARG A 7 -48.21 -27.96 -23.84
C ARG A 7 -48.71 -29.30 -23.25
N SER A 8 -48.31 -29.58 -22.03
CA SER A 8 -49.13 -30.38 -21.12
C SER A 8 -49.00 -29.86 -19.69
N SER A 9 -50.15 -29.53 -19.16
CA SER A 9 -50.48 -29.15 -17.78
C SER A 9 -50.94 -30.38 -17.00
N ALA A 10 -50.73 -30.39 -15.70
CA ALA A 10 -51.51 -31.01 -14.59
C ALA A 10 -50.54 -31.32 -13.44
N GLY A 11 -50.81 -31.13 -12.19
CA GLY A 11 -52.01 -30.81 -11.47
C GLY A 11 -51.69 -30.87 -9.98
N ALA A 12 -52.34 -30.02 -9.22
CA ALA A 12 -52.21 -29.88 -7.79
C ALA A 12 -52.73 -31.12 -7.01
N ARG A 13 -52.08 -31.41 -5.85
CA ARG A 13 -52.77 -32.03 -4.71
C ARG A 13 -52.21 -31.50 -3.41
N SER A 14 -53.12 -30.84 -2.67
CA SER A 14 -52.95 -30.46 -1.26
C SER A 14 -53.21 -31.70 -0.36
N VAL A 15 -52.41 -31.90 0.64
CA VAL A 15 -52.78 -32.68 1.84
C VAL A 15 -52.48 -31.84 3.07
N ARG A 16 -53.53 -31.42 3.73
CA ARG A 16 -53.48 -30.93 5.10
C ARG A 16 -53.53 -32.14 6.04
N THR A 17 -52.63 -32.20 7.00
CA THR A 17 -52.88 -32.81 8.30
C THR A 17 -52.16 -31.98 9.37
N GLY A 18 -52.97 -31.51 10.32
CA GLY A 18 -52.50 -30.75 11.46
C GLY A 18 -51.94 -31.66 12.57
N ALA A 19 -50.99 -31.15 13.27
CA ALA A 19 -50.74 -31.51 14.68
C ALA A 19 -50.18 -30.29 15.39
N ASN A 20 -50.97 -29.81 16.31
CA ASN A 20 -50.70 -28.73 17.24
C ASN A 20 -49.89 -29.33 18.41
N LEU A 21 -48.61 -28.97 18.54
CA LEU A 21 -47.85 -29.19 19.77
C LEU A 21 -47.13 -27.88 20.12
N GLY A 22 -47.60 -27.30 21.22
CA GLY A 22 -47.07 -26.08 21.80
C GLY A 22 -45.61 -26.24 22.19
N SER A 23 -44.82 -25.29 21.71
CA SER A 23 -43.45 -25.05 22.21
C SER A 23 -43.45 -23.79 23.10
N PRO A 24 -42.74 -23.81 24.22
CA PRO A 24 -42.67 -22.66 25.10
C PRO A 24 -41.97 -21.49 24.42
N MET A 25 -42.57 -20.33 24.54
CA MET A 25 -41.96 -19.05 24.17
C MET A 25 -40.65 -18.87 24.94
N MET A 26 -39.52 -19.09 24.32
CA MET A 26 -38.25 -18.54 24.77
C MET A 26 -38.35 -17.03 24.58
N GLY A 27 -38.48 -16.34 25.71
CA GLY A 27 -38.38 -14.89 25.75
C GLY A 27 -37.04 -14.46 25.16
N THR A 28 -37.07 -13.82 23.99
CA THR A 28 -35.98 -13.04 23.50
C THR A 28 -35.75 -11.94 24.52
N GLN A 29 -34.73 -12.08 25.37
CA GLN A 29 -34.21 -10.95 26.14
C GLN A 29 -33.84 -9.88 25.14
N MET A 30 -34.66 -8.85 25.05
CA MET A 30 -34.28 -7.58 24.45
C MET A 30 -33.03 -7.12 25.21
N ALA A 31 -31.90 -7.08 24.48
CA ALA A 31 -30.68 -6.50 25.01
C ALA A 31 -31.01 -5.11 25.55
N ASP A 32 -30.65 -4.90 26.80
CA ASP A 32 -30.82 -3.66 27.51
C ASP A 32 -30.17 -2.49 26.75
N ALA A 33 -31.04 -1.66 26.13
CA ALA A 33 -30.63 -0.54 25.26
C ALA A 33 -30.19 0.70 26.08
N THR A 34 -29.80 0.54 27.33
CA THR A 34 -29.53 1.64 28.27
C THR A 34 -28.11 1.69 28.82
N ARG A 35 -27.16 0.91 28.28
CA ARG A 35 -25.74 1.23 28.51
C ARG A 35 -25.35 2.35 27.55
N PRO A 36 -24.90 3.54 28.06
CA PRO A 36 -24.30 4.52 27.16
C PRO A 36 -23.16 3.84 26.42
N ALA A 37 -23.21 3.87 25.09
CA ALA A 37 -22.13 3.33 24.29
C ALA A 37 -20.83 4.00 24.77
N HIS A 38 -19.89 3.20 25.27
CA HIS A 38 -18.59 3.70 25.68
C HIS A 38 -17.94 4.29 24.43
N LEU A 39 -17.80 5.61 24.40
CA LEU A 39 -17.17 6.28 23.29
C LEU A 39 -15.66 6.00 23.34
N LEU A 40 -15.13 5.38 22.29
CA LEU A 40 -13.73 4.98 22.21
C LEU A 40 -12.80 6.18 22.31
N SER A 41 -11.71 6.02 23.05
CA SER A 41 -10.57 6.94 23.09
C SER A 41 -9.53 6.57 22.04
N VAL A 42 -8.82 7.58 21.53
CA VAL A 42 -7.82 7.42 20.46
C VAL A 42 -6.47 7.89 20.97
N GLY A 43 -5.50 6.99 20.99
CA GLY A 43 -4.11 7.27 21.36
C GLY A 43 -3.25 7.55 20.13
N LEU A 44 -2.52 8.64 20.11
CA LEU A 44 -1.53 8.96 19.10
C LEU A 44 -0.13 8.73 19.69
N LEU A 45 0.60 7.78 19.11
CA LEU A 45 2.00 7.53 19.46
C LEU A 45 2.92 8.40 18.60
N ALA A 46 3.98 8.94 19.20
CA ALA A 46 4.86 9.93 18.56
C ALA A 46 5.76 9.31 17.50
N ASP A 47 6.26 8.10 17.76
CA ASP A 47 7.20 7.38 16.91
C ASP A 47 7.00 5.87 17.01
N SER A 48 7.53 5.11 16.05
CA SER A 48 7.64 3.66 16.11
C SER A 48 9.11 3.25 16.31
N SER A 49 9.33 1.98 16.62
CA SER A 49 10.69 1.42 16.66
C SER A 49 11.30 1.17 15.27
N MET A 50 10.54 1.44 14.21
CA MET A 50 11.06 1.37 12.84
C MET A 50 12.06 2.50 12.61
N GLU A 51 13.25 2.13 12.16
CA GLU A 51 14.31 3.08 11.87
C GLU A 51 13.86 4.10 10.79
N ASN A 52 14.16 5.38 11.04
CA ASN A 52 13.81 6.49 10.15
C ASN A 52 12.31 6.72 9.89
N GLU A 53 11.40 6.08 10.62
CA GLU A 53 9.97 6.37 10.50
C GLU A 53 9.65 7.72 11.16
N ARG A 54 9.20 8.69 10.38
CA ARG A 54 8.86 10.05 10.83
C ARG A 54 7.44 10.47 10.47
N ARG A 55 6.70 9.60 9.77
CA ARG A 55 5.33 9.91 9.37
C ARG A 55 4.42 9.94 10.59
N LEU A 56 3.55 10.92 10.62
CA LEU A 56 2.50 11.03 11.63
C LEU A 56 1.15 10.66 10.99
N PRO A 57 0.31 9.84 11.64
CA PRO A 57 -1.00 9.47 11.10
C PRO A 57 -1.93 10.68 10.99
N ILE A 58 -1.77 11.66 11.88
CA ILE A 58 -2.50 12.92 11.88
C ILE A 58 -1.51 14.07 11.97
N HIS A 59 -1.46 14.88 10.92
CA HIS A 59 -0.63 16.08 10.92
C HIS A 59 -1.10 17.02 12.03
N PRO A 60 -0.22 17.53 12.91
CA PRO A 60 -0.62 18.35 14.06
C PRO A 60 -1.50 19.55 13.71
N HIS A 61 -1.19 20.25 12.61
CA HIS A 61 -1.99 21.38 12.14
C HIS A 61 -3.37 20.98 11.56
N HIS A 62 -3.67 19.70 11.44
CA HIS A 62 -4.97 19.20 11.00
C HIS A 62 -5.86 18.75 12.16
N LEU A 63 -5.39 18.79 13.39
CA LEU A 63 -6.20 18.43 14.55
C LEU A 63 -7.52 19.19 14.60
N ASP A 64 -7.52 20.48 14.21
CA ASP A 64 -8.73 21.31 14.21
C ASP A 64 -9.78 20.87 13.15
N ARG A 65 -9.45 19.96 12.23
CA ARG A 65 -10.39 19.36 11.28
C ARG A 65 -11.13 18.16 11.85
N ILE A 66 -10.70 17.66 12.99
CA ILE A 66 -11.31 16.50 13.67
C ILE A 66 -12.46 17.02 14.52
N ASP A 67 -13.54 16.24 14.58
CA ASP A 67 -14.68 16.52 15.43
C ASP A 67 -14.26 16.84 16.88
N PRO A 68 -14.78 17.91 17.48
CA PRO A 68 -14.38 18.33 18.82
C PRO A 68 -14.60 17.27 19.90
N ASP A 69 -15.69 16.49 19.82
CA ASP A 69 -15.98 15.43 20.78
C ASP A 69 -15.00 14.26 20.65
N LEU A 70 -14.51 14.00 19.44
CA LEU A 70 -13.46 13.01 19.24
C LEU A 70 -12.11 13.56 19.75
N ARG A 71 -11.76 14.81 19.45
CA ARG A 71 -10.52 15.45 19.95
C ARG A 71 -10.44 15.46 21.47
N ALA A 72 -11.56 15.70 22.15
CA ALA A 72 -11.62 15.66 23.60
C ALA A 72 -11.31 14.28 24.21
N ARG A 73 -11.39 13.21 23.40
CA ARG A 73 -11.05 11.83 23.77
C ARG A 73 -9.71 11.35 23.22
N MET A 74 -8.97 12.24 22.54
CA MET A 74 -7.62 11.92 22.07
C MET A 74 -6.61 12.03 23.20
N ILE A 75 -5.75 11.03 23.30
CA ILE A 75 -4.65 10.92 24.25
C ILE A 75 -3.37 10.90 23.43
N VAL A 76 -2.57 11.95 23.49
CA VAL A 76 -1.45 12.15 22.60
C VAL A 76 -0.13 12.00 23.37
N GLU A 77 0.79 11.23 22.81
CA GLU A 77 2.11 11.07 23.39
C GLU A 77 2.89 12.38 23.34
N ARG A 78 3.55 12.70 24.44
CA ARG A 78 4.44 13.86 24.52
C ARG A 78 5.56 13.73 23.51
N GLY A 79 5.80 14.80 22.75
CA GLY A 79 6.72 14.79 21.62
C GLY A 79 6.08 14.52 20.25
N TYR A 80 4.80 14.16 20.22
CA TYR A 80 4.08 14.01 18.94
C TYR A 80 4.19 15.29 18.11
N GLY A 81 4.72 15.18 16.89
CA GLY A 81 4.90 16.32 15.99
C GLY A 81 6.04 17.27 16.39
N SER A 82 7.05 16.83 17.17
CA SER A 82 8.22 17.64 17.57
C SER A 82 8.93 18.29 16.38
N ASP A 83 8.97 17.62 15.22
CA ASP A 83 9.63 18.13 14.01
C ASP A 83 8.86 19.30 13.36
N PHE A 84 7.61 19.54 13.74
CA PHE A 84 6.78 20.61 13.18
C PHE A 84 6.92 21.95 13.90
N ARG A 85 7.86 22.08 14.83
CA ARG A 85 8.13 23.32 15.59
C ARG A 85 6.86 23.92 16.20
N LEU A 86 6.04 23.07 16.84
CA LEU A 86 4.79 23.50 17.45
C LEU A 86 5.07 24.47 18.62
N GLU A 87 4.21 25.47 18.76
CA GLU A 87 4.26 26.38 19.92
C GLU A 87 4.00 25.62 21.23
N PRO A 88 4.64 26.03 22.34
CA PRO A 88 4.34 25.42 23.64
C PRO A 88 2.85 25.42 23.96
N GLY A 89 2.33 24.28 24.40
CA GLY A 89 0.91 24.13 24.70
C GLY A 89 0.00 23.95 23.47
N TYR A 90 0.58 23.82 22.28
CA TYR A 90 -0.20 23.66 21.05
C TYR A 90 -1.09 22.42 21.08
N LEU A 91 -0.54 21.26 21.45
CA LEU A 91 -1.30 20.01 21.53
C LEU A 91 -2.28 20.06 22.70
N GLU A 92 -1.85 20.49 23.87
CA GLU A 92 -2.67 20.56 25.09
C GLU A 92 -3.93 21.41 24.90
N SER A 93 -3.87 22.41 24.03
CA SER A 93 -5.04 23.26 23.73
C SER A 93 -6.05 22.62 22.76
N ARG A 94 -5.72 21.49 22.12
CA ARG A 94 -6.51 20.91 21.02
C ARG A 94 -7.02 19.50 21.28
N VAL A 95 -6.37 18.75 22.16
CA VAL A 95 -6.70 17.35 22.45
C VAL A 95 -7.07 17.16 23.91
N GLY A 96 -7.65 16.03 24.26
CA GLY A 96 -8.11 15.75 25.62
C GLY A 96 -6.94 15.66 26.61
N THR A 97 -5.86 14.97 26.22
CA THR A 97 -4.72 14.73 27.13
C THR A 97 -3.42 14.63 26.32
N VAL A 98 -2.35 15.23 26.86
CA VAL A 98 -0.98 15.00 26.40
C VAL A 98 -0.19 14.38 27.56
N THR A 99 0.36 13.19 27.36
CA THR A 99 1.00 12.42 28.43
C THR A 99 2.19 11.61 27.91
N ASP A 100 2.77 10.75 28.74
CA ASP A 100 3.84 9.84 28.32
C ASP A 100 3.27 8.60 27.58
N ARG A 101 4.16 7.88 26.88
CA ARG A 101 3.80 6.69 26.10
C ARG A 101 3.12 5.62 26.93
N ALA A 102 3.58 5.37 28.14
CA ALA A 102 3.04 4.32 28.99
C ALA A 102 1.56 4.58 29.34
N GLU A 103 1.21 5.83 29.63
CA GLU A 103 -0.15 6.23 29.91
C GLU A 103 -1.02 6.21 28.63
N VAL A 104 -0.49 6.60 27.46
CA VAL A 104 -1.23 6.47 26.19
C VAL A 104 -1.60 5.01 25.94
N LEU A 105 -0.63 4.09 26.08
CA LEU A 105 -0.85 2.65 25.88
C LEU A 105 -1.87 2.07 26.88
N ALA A 106 -1.82 2.52 28.14
CA ALA A 106 -2.72 2.03 29.18
C ALA A 106 -4.15 2.51 29.00
N SER A 107 -4.34 3.75 28.55
CA SER A 107 -5.65 4.44 28.59
C SER A 107 -6.41 4.45 27.28
N ALA A 108 -5.71 4.38 26.10
CA ALA A 108 -6.38 4.46 24.82
C ALA A 108 -6.97 3.12 24.38
N ASP A 109 -8.19 3.16 23.81
CA ASP A 109 -8.85 2.00 23.21
C ASP A 109 -8.30 1.68 21.82
N VAL A 110 -8.02 2.72 21.03
CA VAL A 110 -7.49 2.64 19.65
C VAL A 110 -6.15 3.36 19.63
N LEU A 111 -5.10 2.67 19.27
CA LEU A 111 -3.74 3.21 19.16
C LEU A 111 -3.39 3.44 17.69
N LEU A 112 -3.00 4.64 17.33
CA LEU A 112 -2.50 5.00 16.00
C LEU A 112 -0.97 5.04 16.01
N LEU A 113 -0.37 4.16 15.18
CA LEU A 113 1.07 4.10 14.96
C LEU A 113 1.33 3.73 13.50
N PRO A 114 2.02 4.59 12.70
CA PRO A 114 2.11 4.37 11.26
C PRO A 114 2.71 3.03 10.86
N LYS A 115 3.92 2.72 11.26
CA LYS A 115 4.63 1.48 10.88
C LYS A 115 5.10 0.74 12.14
N PRO A 116 4.19 0.07 12.88
CA PRO A 116 4.54 -0.65 14.11
C PRO A 116 5.46 -1.83 13.79
N GLN A 117 6.42 -2.05 14.67
CA GLN A 117 7.27 -3.24 14.67
C GLN A 117 6.82 -4.21 15.76
N ALA A 118 7.29 -5.46 15.71
CA ALA A 118 6.96 -6.45 16.73
C ALA A 118 7.27 -5.96 18.17
N ALA A 119 8.34 -5.17 18.36
CA ALA A 119 8.70 -4.58 19.64
C ALA A 119 7.65 -3.56 20.13
N ASP A 120 7.09 -2.75 19.23
CA ASP A 120 6.01 -1.80 19.58
C ASP A 120 4.74 -2.54 19.97
N VAL A 121 4.40 -3.60 19.22
CA VAL A 121 3.19 -4.41 19.44
C VAL A 121 3.28 -5.20 20.75
N ALA A 122 4.46 -5.66 21.11
CA ALA A 122 4.69 -6.45 22.33
C ALA A 122 4.33 -5.72 23.64
N VAL A 123 4.35 -4.39 23.65
CA VAL A 123 4.03 -3.58 24.84
C VAL A 123 2.58 -3.07 24.86
N ILE A 124 1.82 -3.27 23.79
CA ILE A 124 0.39 -2.92 23.74
C ILE A 124 -0.41 -3.86 24.66
N PRO A 125 -1.28 -3.36 25.53
CA PRO A 125 -2.14 -4.21 26.36
C PRO A 125 -3.05 -5.11 25.52
N GLU A 126 -3.38 -6.31 26.05
CA GLU A 126 -4.25 -7.26 25.36
C GLU A 126 -5.62 -6.63 25.00
N GLY A 127 -6.13 -7.02 23.83
CA GLY A 127 -7.47 -6.68 23.36
C GLY A 127 -7.62 -5.24 22.84
N ARG A 128 -6.54 -4.47 22.74
CA ARG A 128 -6.57 -3.12 22.16
C ARG A 128 -6.69 -3.16 20.65
N VAL A 129 -7.04 -2.02 20.07
CA VAL A 129 -7.04 -1.81 18.61
C VAL A 129 -5.76 -1.09 18.22
N LEU A 130 -5.04 -1.62 17.24
CA LEU A 130 -3.91 -0.95 16.61
C LEU A 130 -4.26 -0.56 15.18
N TRP A 131 -4.07 0.69 14.84
CA TRP A 131 -4.37 1.27 13.53
C TRP A 131 -3.09 1.83 12.90
N GLY A 132 -2.61 1.19 11.83
CA GLY A 132 -1.34 1.51 11.18
C GLY A 132 -1.08 0.65 9.95
N TRP A 133 0.18 0.54 9.51
CA TRP A 133 0.66 -0.40 8.49
C TRP A 133 1.30 -1.64 9.16
N PRO A 134 0.53 -2.64 9.61
CA PRO A 134 1.07 -3.80 10.28
C PRO A 134 1.80 -4.79 9.35
N HIS A 135 1.59 -4.73 8.05
CA HIS A 135 2.22 -5.62 7.06
C HIS A 135 2.18 -7.11 7.45
N CYS A 136 1.04 -7.58 7.94
CA CYS A 136 0.91 -8.93 8.53
C CYS A 136 1.28 -10.08 7.60
N VAL A 137 1.19 -9.89 6.29
CA VAL A 137 1.54 -10.92 5.31
C VAL A 137 3.05 -11.05 5.19
N GLN A 138 3.79 -9.94 5.29
CA GLN A 138 5.23 -9.89 5.13
C GLN A 138 5.98 -10.12 6.45
N ASP A 139 5.37 -9.81 7.61
CA ASP A 139 6.00 -9.93 8.92
C ASP A 139 5.28 -10.94 9.84
N ALA A 140 5.78 -12.18 9.83
CA ALA A 140 5.23 -13.26 10.64
C ALA A 140 5.43 -13.03 12.14
N VAL A 141 6.53 -12.38 12.57
CA VAL A 141 6.84 -12.10 13.99
C VAL A 141 5.87 -11.05 14.53
N MET A 142 5.66 -9.98 13.78
CA MET A 142 4.67 -8.94 14.10
C MET A 142 3.26 -9.54 14.20
N THR A 143 2.88 -10.36 13.21
CA THR A 143 1.57 -11.02 13.16
C THR A 143 1.35 -11.95 14.35
N GLN A 144 2.32 -12.81 14.68
CA GLN A 144 2.22 -13.70 15.83
C GLN A 144 2.13 -12.90 17.15
N THR A 145 2.91 -11.83 17.28
CA THR A 145 2.86 -10.96 18.46
C THR A 145 1.47 -10.32 18.63
N ALA A 146 0.86 -9.88 17.54
CA ALA A 146 -0.50 -9.32 17.56
C ALA A 146 -1.57 -10.37 17.95
N ILE A 147 -1.42 -11.61 17.46
CA ILE A 147 -2.29 -12.75 17.83
C ILE A 147 -2.16 -13.06 19.32
N ASP A 148 -0.95 -13.16 19.83
CA ASP A 148 -0.66 -13.49 21.24
C ASP A 148 -1.24 -12.40 22.17
N ARG A 149 -1.23 -11.15 21.73
CA ARG A 149 -1.84 -10.00 22.42
C ARG A 149 -3.33 -9.81 22.15
N ARG A 150 -3.94 -10.66 21.32
CA ARG A 150 -5.37 -10.58 20.96
C ARG A 150 -5.77 -9.20 20.44
N LEU A 151 -4.91 -8.54 19.68
CA LEU A 151 -5.18 -7.21 19.14
C LEU A 151 -6.18 -7.27 18.00
N THR A 152 -6.96 -6.20 17.87
CA THR A 152 -7.67 -5.91 16.62
C THR A 152 -6.80 -5.00 15.77
N LEU A 153 -6.50 -5.40 14.55
CA LEU A 153 -5.69 -4.60 13.63
C LEU A 153 -6.58 -3.91 12.60
N ILE A 154 -6.38 -2.60 12.42
CA ILE A 154 -6.94 -1.83 11.31
C ILE A 154 -5.76 -1.47 10.41
N ALA A 155 -5.69 -2.14 9.26
CA ALA A 155 -4.55 -2.02 8.36
C ALA A 155 -4.73 -0.85 7.39
N PHE A 156 -3.80 0.10 7.39
CA PHE A 156 -3.78 1.21 6.43
C PHE A 156 -3.66 0.72 4.99
N GLU A 157 -2.92 -0.38 4.75
CA GLU A 157 -2.78 -1.02 3.44
C GLU A 157 -4.09 -1.56 2.88
N ALA A 158 -5.08 -1.84 3.72
CA ALA A 158 -6.40 -2.32 3.32
C ALA A 158 -7.45 -1.20 3.18
N MET A 159 -7.08 0.06 3.46
CA MET A 159 -8.01 1.19 3.42
C MET A 159 -8.21 1.69 1.99
N ASN A 160 -9.23 1.18 1.33
CA ASN A 160 -9.57 1.51 -0.05
C ASN A 160 -10.96 2.15 -0.14
N HIS A 161 -11.12 3.03 -1.13
CA HIS A 161 -12.42 3.41 -1.62
C HIS A 161 -12.96 2.32 -2.55
N TRP A 162 -14.20 1.93 -2.35
CA TRP A 162 -14.86 0.90 -3.12
C TRP A 162 -16.01 1.49 -3.93
N THR A 163 -16.21 1.00 -5.13
CA THR A 163 -17.40 1.34 -5.92
C THR A 163 -18.64 0.68 -5.33
N SER A 164 -19.83 1.11 -5.75
CA SER A 164 -21.09 0.45 -5.38
C SER A 164 -21.20 -1.01 -5.86
N LYS A 165 -20.33 -1.42 -6.79
CA LYS A 165 -20.23 -2.79 -7.31
C LYS A 165 -19.23 -3.65 -6.55
N GLY A 166 -18.50 -3.09 -5.59
CA GLY A 166 -17.47 -3.78 -4.82
C GLY A 166 -16.08 -3.78 -5.47
N ASP A 167 -15.87 -3.01 -6.55
CA ASP A 167 -14.55 -2.87 -7.15
C ASP A 167 -13.72 -1.83 -6.37
N MET A 168 -12.44 -2.11 -6.18
CA MET A 168 -11.51 -1.13 -5.62
C MET A 168 -11.31 0.03 -6.60
N SER A 169 -11.49 1.26 -6.14
CA SER A 169 -11.32 2.46 -6.97
C SER A 169 -10.04 3.24 -6.66
N LEU A 170 -9.75 3.46 -5.39
CA LEU A 170 -8.61 4.28 -4.96
C LEU A 170 -8.18 3.87 -3.55
N HIS A 171 -6.88 3.76 -3.33
CA HIS A 171 -6.33 3.63 -1.99
C HIS A 171 -6.42 4.96 -1.22
N VAL A 172 -6.82 4.93 0.05
CA VAL A 172 -6.98 6.16 0.88
C VAL A 172 -5.66 6.93 0.96
N PHE A 173 -4.54 6.23 1.09
CA PHE A 173 -3.20 6.82 1.16
C PHE A 173 -2.49 6.93 -0.19
N HIS A 174 -3.22 7.11 -1.30
CA HIS A 174 -2.63 7.23 -2.63
C HIS A 174 -1.55 8.31 -2.73
N LYS A 175 -1.67 9.41 -1.97
CA LYS A 175 -0.65 10.47 -1.95
C LYS A 175 0.65 10.01 -1.27
N ASN A 176 0.57 9.18 -0.24
CA ASN A 176 1.75 8.54 0.34
C ASN A 176 2.44 7.62 -0.67
N ASN A 177 1.66 6.84 -1.42
CA ASN A 177 2.21 5.96 -2.45
C ASN A 177 2.83 6.75 -3.62
N GLU A 178 2.23 7.90 -3.99
CA GLU A 178 2.80 8.81 -4.98
C GLU A 178 4.14 9.38 -4.50
N LEU A 179 4.22 9.78 -3.22
CA LEU A 179 5.48 10.22 -2.61
C LEU A 179 6.52 9.10 -2.56
N ALA A 180 6.13 7.86 -2.30
CA ALA A 180 7.07 6.74 -2.30
C ALA A 180 7.77 6.60 -3.66
N GLY A 181 7.02 6.59 -4.76
CA GLY A 181 7.60 6.54 -6.11
C GLY A 181 8.45 7.76 -6.43
N TYR A 182 7.98 8.96 -6.06
CA TYR A 182 8.70 10.20 -6.28
C TYR A 182 10.05 10.22 -5.55
N SER A 183 10.05 9.94 -4.25
CA SER A 183 11.25 10.04 -3.43
C SER A 183 12.26 8.92 -3.70
N SER A 184 11.80 7.70 -4.01
CA SER A 184 12.70 6.60 -4.39
C SER A 184 13.49 6.92 -5.67
N VAL A 185 12.82 7.47 -6.69
CA VAL A 185 13.50 7.89 -7.93
C VAL A 185 14.50 9.02 -7.66
N LEU A 186 14.11 10.05 -6.89
CA LEU A 186 15.02 11.14 -6.54
C LEU A 186 16.26 10.64 -5.80
N HIS A 187 16.05 9.77 -4.80
CA HIS A 187 17.14 9.25 -3.99
C HIS A 187 18.07 8.37 -4.83
N ALA A 188 17.53 7.44 -5.61
CA ALA A 188 18.32 6.56 -6.47
C ALA A 188 19.15 7.36 -7.49
N LEU A 189 18.55 8.32 -8.20
CA LEU A 189 19.26 9.16 -9.17
C LEU A 189 20.34 10.03 -8.52
N SER A 190 20.09 10.53 -7.29
CA SER A 190 21.10 11.31 -6.56
C SER A 190 22.32 10.47 -6.17
N LEU A 191 22.10 9.20 -5.80
CA LEU A 191 23.17 8.27 -5.40
C LEU A 191 24.09 7.90 -6.59
N VAL A 192 23.50 7.67 -7.78
CA VAL A 192 24.29 7.38 -8.98
C VAL A 192 24.82 8.66 -9.67
N GLY A 193 24.37 9.84 -9.21
CA GLY A 193 24.79 11.12 -9.78
C GLY A 193 24.30 11.36 -11.21
N SER A 194 23.17 10.77 -11.60
CA SER A 194 22.60 10.87 -12.94
C SER A 194 21.47 11.87 -13.01
N THR A 195 21.41 12.61 -14.12
CA THR A 195 20.31 13.52 -14.46
C THR A 195 20.12 13.54 -15.97
N GLY A 196 18.88 13.70 -16.43
CA GLY A 196 18.55 13.75 -17.85
C GLY A 196 18.96 15.04 -18.54
N ASP A 197 19.26 16.11 -17.77
CA ASP A 197 19.61 17.42 -18.31
C ASP A 197 21.10 17.55 -18.70
N TYR A 198 21.94 16.73 -18.09
CA TYR A 198 23.40 16.78 -18.33
C TYR A 198 23.95 15.40 -18.69
N GLY A 199 24.67 15.32 -19.79
CA GLY A 199 25.21 14.06 -20.31
C GLY A 199 24.36 13.43 -21.42
N PRO A 200 24.44 12.10 -21.61
CA PRO A 200 23.60 11.39 -22.57
C PRO A 200 22.13 11.51 -22.21
N ARG A 201 21.25 11.53 -23.22
CA ARG A 201 19.82 11.40 -22.95
C ARG A 201 19.55 10.04 -22.28
N LEU A 202 18.82 10.06 -21.20
CA LEU A 202 18.38 8.86 -20.48
C LEU A 202 16.94 8.53 -20.88
N SER A 203 16.70 7.22 -21.05
CA SER A 203 15.38 6.64 -21.22
C SER A 203 14.96 5.88 -19.97
N ALA A 204 13.67 5.87 -19.67
CA ALA A 204 13.14 5.19 -18.49
C ALA A 204 11.87 4.40 -18.80
N VAL A 205 11.73 3.24 -18.16
CA VAL A 205 10.49 2.48 -18.17
C VAL A 205 9.97 2.30 -16.74
N VAL A 206 8.68 2.55 -16.54
CA VAL A 206 8.00 2.41 -15.25
C VAL A 206 6.98 1.27 -15.33
N ILE A 207 7.19 0.22 -14.54
CA ILE A 207 6.29 -0.94 -14.49
C ILE A 207 5.20 -0.64 -13.47
N GLY A 208 3.95 -0.56 -13.92
CA GLY A 208 2.78 -0.21 -13.13
C GLY A 208 2.13 1.11 -13.54
N PHE A 209 0.86 1.30 -13.14
CA PHE A 209 0.07 2.47 -13.52
C PHE A 209 -0.64 3.15 -12.33
N GLY A 210 -0.24 2.79 -11.11
CA GLY A 210 -0.82 3.29 -9.86
C GLY A 210 -0.29 4.66 -9.43
N ALA A 211 -0.59 5.03 -8.18
CA ALA A 211 -0.11 6.28 -7.58
C ALA A 211 1.42 6.31 -7.48
N THR A 212 2.05 5.20 -7.12
CA THR A 212 3.52 5.06 -7.05
C THR A 212 4.16 5.37 -8.41
N ALA A 213 3.63 4.79 -9.50
CA ALA A 213 4.13 5.05 -10.85
C ALA A 213 3.99 6.53 -11.26
N ARG A 214 2.89 7.19 -10.86
CA ARG A 214 2.70 8.63 -11.10
C ARG A 214 3.75 9.48 -10.39
N GLY A 215 4.09 9.12 -9.17
CA GLY A 215 5.18 9.74 -8.42
C GLY A 215 6.54 9.54 -9.10
N ALA A 216 6.83 8.31 -9.52
CA ALA A 216 8.07 7.98 -10.24
C ALA A 216 8.22 8.78 -11.53
N VAL A 217 7.19 8.82 -12.39
CA VAL A 217 7.19 9.62 -13.62
C VAL A 217 7.39 11.11 -13.34
N THR A 218 6.75 11.61 -12.28
CA THR A 218 6.90 13.03 -11.88
C THR A 218 8.35 13.33 -11.50
N ALA A 219 9.01 12.44 -10.75
CA ALA A 219 10.40 12.60 -10.35
C ALA A 219 11.36 12.48 -11.55
N LEU A 220 11.15 11.50 -12.44
CA LEU A 220 11.93 11.35 -13.66
C LEU A 220 11.91 12.62 -14.52
N ASN A 221 10.71 13.15 -14.77
CA ASN A 221 10.53 14.42 -15.50
C ASN A 221 11.23 15.59 -14.80
N ALA A 222 11.13 15.68 -13.46
CA ALA A 222 11.75 16.73 -12.66
C ALA A 222 13.30 16.65 -12.70
N GLN A 223 13.84 15.48 -13.00
CA GLN A 223 15.28 15.23 -13.17
C GLN A 223 15.74 15.27 -14.64
N GLY A 224 14.88 15.75 -15.56
CA GLY A 224 15.22 15.90 -16.97
C GLY A 224 15.10 14.63 -17.81
N VAL A 225 14.62 13.52 -17.25
CA VAL A 225 14.34 12.29 -18.00
C VAL A 225 12.93 12.41 -18.58
N HIS A 226 12.84 12.60 -19.91
CA HIS A 226 11.57 12.86 -20.60
C HIS A 226 11.17 11.73 -21.56
N ASP A 227 12.06 10.81 -21.85
CA ASP A 227 11.77 9.61 -22.62
C ASP A 227 11.33 8.51 -21.64
N ILE A 228 10.03 8.48 -21.39
CA ILE A 228 9.45 7.63 -20.34
C ILE A 228 8.36 6.76 -20.93
N GLU A 229 8.52 5.46 -20.76
CA GLU A 229 7.51 4.45 -21.04
C GLU A 229 6.84 3.95 -19.75
N VAL A 230 5.55 3.71 -19.78
CA VAL A 230 4.79 3.15 -18.64
C VAL A 230 4.14 1.84 -19.08
N LEU A 231 4.58 0.75 -18.47
CA LEU A 231 3.99 -0.58 -18.68
C LEU A 231 2.81 -0.81 -17.76
N THR A 232 1.67 -1.22 -18.34
CA THR A 232 0.46 -1.54 -17.59
C THR A 232 -0.24 -2.76 -18.15
N GLN A 233 -0.77 -3.62 -17.28
CA GLN A 233 -1.64 -4.74 -17.69
C GLN A 233 -3.00 -4.25 -18.24
N ARG A 234 -3.35 -2.97 -18.01
CA ARG A 234 -4.59 -2.38 -18.54
C ARG A 234 -4.40 -2.02 -20.00
N GLY A 235 -5.38 -2.39 -20.85
CA GLY A 235 -5.38 -1.90 -22.22
C GLY A 235 -5.36 -0.37 -22.26
N ALA A 236 -4.65 0.22 -23.21
CA ALA A 236 -4.50 1.68 -23.34
C ALA A 236 -5.86 2.42 -23.36
N ALA A 237 -6.87 1.82 -23.97
CA ALA A 237 -8.25 2.35 -24.00
C ALA A 237 -8.96 2.35 -22.62
N ALA A 238 -8.48 1.58 -21.64
CA ALA A 238 -9.04 1.49 -20.30
C ALA A 238 -8.40 2.50 -19.32
N VAL A 239 -7.42 3.28 -19.80
CA VAL A 239 -6.71 4.27 -18.99
C VAL A 239 -7.53 5.55 -18.91
N GLY A 240 -8.35 5.66 -17.85
CA GLY A 240 -9.23 6.82 -17.63
C GLY A 240 -8.51 8.12 -17.24
N SER A 241 -7.24 8.07 -16.85
CA SER A 241 -6.42 9.23 -16.47
C SER A 241 -4.97 8.96 -16.83
N PRO A 242 -4.51 9.33 -18.03
CA PRO A 242 -3.15 9.11 -18.46
C PRO A 242 -2.14 9.82 -17.55
N ILE A 243 -0.92 9.29 -17.49
CA ILE A 243 0.19 9.96 -16.83
C ILE A 243 0.77 10.96 -17.82
N PRO A 244 0.84 12.26 -17.51
CA PRO A 244 1.41 13.25 -18.41
C PRO A 244 2.88 12.96 -18.73
N ASN A 245 3.31 13.25 -19.96
CA ASN A 245 4.69 13.11 -20.42
C ASN A 245 5.25 11.68 -20.31
N ALA A 246 4.42 10.69 -20.55
CA ALA A 246 4.85 9.30 -20.67
C ALA A 246 4.04 8.60 -21.76
N HIS A 247 4.67 7.69 -22.48
CA HIS A 247 4.00 6.74 -23.35
C HIS A 247 3.44 5.59 -22.53
N ILE A 248 2.43 4.90 -23.03
CA ILE A 248 1.79 3.79 -22.33
C ILE A 248 1.80 2.57 -23.22
N THR A 249 2.47 1.53 -22.76
CA THR A 249 2.55 0.23 -23.43
C THR A 249 1.90 -0.84 -22.59
N GLN A 250 1.19 -1.76 -23.24
CA GLN A 250 0.52 -2.85 -22.55
C GLN A 250 1.53 -3.93 -22.14
N LEU A 251 1.46 -4.34 -20.86
CA LEU A 251 2.17 -5.49 -20.32
C LEU A 251 1.27 -6.72 -20.39
N ASN A 252 1.68 -7.71 -21.15
CA ASN A 252 1.04 -9.02 -21.24
C ASN A 252 1.74 -10.01 -20.27
N THR A 253 1.09 -10.31 -19.17
CA THR A 253 1.61 -11.25 -18.16
C THR A 253 1.11 -12.68 -18.35
N ASP A 254 0.22 -12.92 -19.31
CA ASP A 254 -0.27 -14.27 -19.67
C ASP A 254 0.73 -15.01 -20.57
N ALA A 255 1.61 -14.28 -21.26
CA ALA A 255 2.68 -14.85 -22.06
C ALA A 255 3.85 -15.33 -21.18
N VAL A 256 4.62 -16.30 -21.67
CA VAL A 256 5.86 -16.80 -21.04
C VAL A 256 6.98 -16.90 -22.08
N PRO A 257 8.02 -16.05 -22.01
CA PRO A 257 8.18 -14.93 -21.04
C PRO A 257 7.07 -13.89 -21.19
N HIS A 258 6.92 -13.02 -20.17
CA HIS A 258 6.01 -11.86 -20.28
C HIS A 258 6.43 -10.97 -21.45
N GLU A 259 5.50 -10.22 -22.01
CA GLU A 259 5.71 -9.42 -23.22
C GLU A 259 5.22 -7.98 -23.04
N ALA A 260 5.86 -7.08 -23.73
CA ALA A 260 5.39 -5.71 -23.97
C ALA A 260 4.74 -5.64 -25.35
N THR A 261 3.48 -5.22 -25.44
CA THR A 261 2.77 -5.07 -26.73
C THR A 261 3.03 -3.66 -27.26
N THR A 262 3.92 -3.56 -28.23
CA THR A 262 4.31 -2.30 -28.90
C THR A 262 3.55 -2.11 -30.21
N ASP A 263 3.68 -0.95 -30.83
CA ASP A 263 3.09 -0.68 -32.17
C ASP A 263 3.68 -1.59 -33.26
N ASP A 264 4.93 -2.06 -33.07
CA ASP A 264 5.65 -2.94 -34.01
C ASP A 264 5.41 -4.44 -33.73
N GLY A 265 4.68 -4.77 -32.65
CA GLY A 265 4.37 -6.14 -32.23
C GLY A 265 4.78 -6.44 -30.79
N ASP A 266 4.60 -7.70 -30.40
CA ASP A 266 4.93 -8.16 -29.05
C ASP A 266 6.42 -8.41 -28.91
N VAL A 267 7.04 -7.86 -27.86
CA VAL A 267 8.46 -7.97 -27.55
C VAL A 267 8.61 -8.65 -26.19
N PRO A 268 9.47 -9.68 -26.06
CA PRO A 268 9.76 -10.29 -24.76
C PRO A 268 10.16 -9.24 -23.72
N LEU A 269 9.58 -9.30 -22.52
CA LEU A 269 9.77 -8.27 -21.50
C LEU A 269 11.23 -8.02 -21.14
N PRO A 270 12.11 -9.03 -20.99
CA PRO A 270 13.53 -8.78 -20.71
C PRO A 270 14.23 -7.98 -21.83
N GLU A 271 13.93 -8.28 -23.10
CA GLU A 271 14.47 -7.55 -24.24
C GLU A 271 13.96 -6.11 -24.26
N PHE A 272 12.67 -5.92 -24.02
CA PHE A 272 12.06 -4.59 -23.93
C PHE A 272 12.69 -3.75 -22.82
N LEU A 273 12.80 -4.30 -21.62
CA LEU A 273 13.38 -3.59 -20.47
C LEU A 273 14.87 -3.28 -20.65
N ALA A 274 15.63 -4.15 -21.34
CA ALA A 274 17.05 -3.95 -21.59
C ALA A 274 17.35 -2.78 -22.54
N SER A 275 16.35 -2.24 -23.23
CA SER A 275 16.50 -1.06 -24.09
C SER A 275 16.48 0.27 -23.32
N TYR A 276 16.21 0.26 -22.01
CA TYR A 276 16.12 1.45 -21.17
C TYR A 276 17.30 1.57 -20.20
N ASP A 277 17.68 2.82 -19.89
CA ASP A 277 18.73 3.13 -18.92
C ASP A 277 18.25 2.99 -17.48
N ILE A 278 16.95 3.27 -17.24
CA ILE A 278 16.31 3.27 -15.92
C ILE A 278 15.04 2.44 -15.95
N ILE A 279 14.91 1.51 -15.02
CA ILE A 279 13.72 0.69 -14.82
C ILE A 279 13.17 0.96 -13.42
N VAL A 280 11.89 1.33 -13.32
CA VAL A 280 11.23 1.60 -12.03
C VAL A 280 10.09 0.62 -11.84
N ASN A 281 10.18 -0.26 -10.84
CA ASN A 281 9.09 -1.16 -10.47
C ASN A 281 8.18 -0.48 -9.44
N CYS A 282 6.92 -0.30 -9.83
CA CYS A 282 5.87 0.34 -9.04
C CYS A 282 4.63 -0.55 -8.91
N THR A 283 4.77 -1.86 -9.04
CA THR A 283 3.65 -2.78 -9.03
C THR A 283 3.36 -3.27 -7.61
N PHE A 284 2.08 -3.29 -7.25
CA PHE A 284 1.62 -4.05 -6.11
C PHE A 284 1.31 -5.46 -6.59
N GLN A 285 1.98 -6.46 -6.03
CA GLN A 285 1.81 -7.86 -6.42
C GLN A 285 0.98 -8.64 -5.42
N ASP A 286 0.31 -9.70 -5.91
CA ASP A 286 -0.32 -10.68 -5.06
C ASP A 286 0.75 -11.65 -4.52
N VAL A 287 0.92 -11.66 -3.21
CA VAL A 287 1.89 -12.54 -2.52
C VAL A 287 1.61 -14.02 -2.79
N ALA A 288 0.35 -14.39 -3.05
CA ALA A 288 -0.03 -15.77 -3.36
C ALA A 288 0.31 -16.18 -4.81
N ALA A 289 0.55 -15.22 -5.69
CA ALA A 289 0.85 -15.45 -7.11
C ALA A 289 1.83 -14.38 -7.63
N PRO A 290 3.07 -14.33 -7.10
CA PRO A 290 4.05 -13.30 -7.48
C PRO A 290 4.47 -13.47 -8.93
N LEU A 291 4.62 -12.34 -9.64
CA LEU A 291 5.17 -12.30 -10.99
C LEU A 291 6.67 -12.03 -10.92
N THR A 292 7.44 -12.70 -11.76
CA THR A 292 8.86 -12.42 -11.98
C THR A 292 9.02 -11.78 -13.35
N TYR A 293 9.43 -10.50 -13.39
CA TYR A 293 9.66 -9.77 -14.64
C TYR A 293 11.02 -10.10 -15.25
N LEU A 294 12.05 -10.25 -14.40
CA LEU A 294 13.41 -10.57 -14.80
C LEU A 294 13.99 -11.67 -13.91
N THR A 295 14.71 -12.59 -14.57
CA THR A 295 15.55 -13.59 -13.90
C THR A 295 17.02 -13.17 -13.95
N THR A 296 17.85 -13.82 -13.14
CA THR A 296 19.32 -13.58 -13.14
C THR A 296 19.94 -13.84 -14.52
N ALA A 297 19.38 -14.77 -15.29
CA ALA A 297 19.85 -15.08 -16.66
C ALA A 297 19.61 -13.91 -17.63
N ASP A 298 18.53 -13.15 -17.44
CA ASP A 298 18.15 -12.02 -18.30
C ASP A 298 19.14 -10.86 -18.17
N LEU A 299 19.85 -10.76 -17.04
CA LEU A 299 20.84 -9.70 -16.80
C LEU A 299 21.95 -9.63 -17.85
N ALA A 300 22.20 -10.71 -18.59
CA ALA A 300 23.15 -10.71 -19.69
C ALA A 300 22.77 -9.78 -20.86
N GLN A 301 21.52 -9.36 -20.95
CA GLN A 301 20.99 -8.47 -21.99
C GLN A 301 21.16 -7.00 -21.62
N PHE A 302 21.45 -6.68 -20.36
CA PHE A 302 21.47 -5.32 -19.86
C PHE A 302 22.85 -4.67 -19.96
N ALA A 303 22.87 -3.39 -20.29
CA ALA A 303 24.09 -2.62 -20.28
C ALA A 303 24.62 -2.42 -18.84
N PRO A 304 25.96 -2.44 -18.63
CA PRO A 304 26.52 -2.01 -17.35
C PRO A 304 26.11 -0.57 -17.01
N GLY A 305 25.67 -0.34 -15.78
CA GLY A 305 25.18 0.95 -15.33
C GLY A 305 23.67 1.15 -15.49
N THR A 306 22.94 0.21 -16.12
CA THR A 306 21.46 0.22 -16.04
C THR A 306 21.02 0.27 -14.59
N LEU A 307 20.09 1.19 -14.27
CA LEU A 307 19.58 1.41 -12.91
C LEU A 307 18.19 0.80 -12.77
N ILE A 308 18.04 -0.13 -11.85
CA ILE A 308 16.73 -0.68 -11.44
C ILE A 308 16.34 -0.08 -10.09
N ILE A 309 15.20 0.59 -10.05
CA ILE A 309 14.61 1.20 -8.86
C ILE A 309 13.37 0.38 -8.49
N ASP A 310 13.49 -0.47 -7.50
CA ASP A 310 12.37 -1.28 -7.03
C ASP A 310 11.67 -0.60 -5.84
N VAL A 311 10.58 0.11 -6.15
CA VAL A 311 9.79 0.80 -5.12
C VAL A 311 8.88 -0.17 -4.38
N SER A 312 8.58 -1.32 -4.97
CA SER A 312 7.77 -2.36 -4.34
C SER A 312 8.50 -3.03 -3.18
N CYS A 313 9.81 -3.23 -3.30
CA CYS A 313 10.71 -3.77 -2.25
C CYS A 313 10.28 -5.15 -1.69
N ASP A 314 9.50 -5.93 -2.45
CA ASP A 314 9.00 -7.22 -2.00
C ASP A 314 10.04 -8.32 -2.33
N GLU A 315 10.51 -9.04 -1.31
CA GLU A 315 11.55 -10.07 -1.46
C GLU A 315 11.09 -11.17 -2.43
N GLY A 316 11.92 -11.42 -3.46
CA GLY A 316 11.67 -12.44 -4.49
C GLY A 316 10.50 -12.13 -5.44
N MET A 317 9.96 -10.92 -5.44
CA MET A 317 8.88 -10.51 -6.34
C MET A 317 9.38 -9.47 -7.35
N GLY A 318 8.90 -9.53 -8.57
CA GLY A 318 9.32 -8.66 -9.66
C GLY A 318 10.67 -9.04 -10.26
N PHE A 319 11.68 -9.24 -9.45
CA PHE A 319 13.03 -9.62 -9.86
C PHE A 319 13.49 -10.82 -9.03
N GLU A 320 14.15 -11.80 -9.66
CA GLU A 320 14.62 -13.00 -8.98
C GLU A 320 15.55 -12.70 -7.79
N TRP A 321 16.32 -11.61 -7.88
CA TRP A 321 17.24 -11.13 -6.85
C TRP A 321 16.62 -10.08 -5.91
N ALA A 322 15.34 -9.79 -6.03
CA ALA A 322 14.70 -8.74 -5.25
C ALA A 322 14.90 -8.95 -3.75
N THR A 323 15.51 -7.97 -3.12
CA THR A 323 15.77 -7.93 -1.69
C THR A 323 15.72 -6.48 -1.21
N PRO A 324 14.97 -6.16 -0.16
CA PRO A 324 14.96 -4.82 0.42
C PRO A 324 16.35 -4.35 0.80
N THR A 325 16.62 -3.07 0.57
CA THR A 325 17.85 -2.38 0.98
C THR A 325 17.55 -1.33 2.05
N THR A 326 18.61 -0.76 2.66
CA THR A 326 18.51 0.23 3.72
C THR A 326 19.05 1.58 3.28
N PHE A 327 18.88 2.63 4.09
CA PHE A 327 19.53 3.92 3.79
C PHE A 327 21.05 3.88 3.91
N ASP A 328 21.60 3.00 4.75
CA ASP A 328 23.05 2.85 4.90
C ASP A 328 23.68 2.08 3.73
N GLU A 329 22.95 1.08 3.22
CA GLU A 329 23.35 0.29 2.04
C GLU A 329 22.22 0.30 1.01
N PRO A 330 22.01 1.44 0.31
CA PRO A 330 20.80 1.66 -0.49
C PRO A 330 20.79 0.91 -1.83
N MET A 331 21.96 0.44 -2.30
CA MET A 331 22.13 -0.16 -3.60
C MET A 331 23.13 -1.31 -3.57
N PHE A 332 22.96 -2.26 -4.47
CA PHE A 332 23.96 -3.27 -4.77
C PHE A 332 24.00 -3.54 -6.30
N THR A 333 25.04 -4.23 -6.75
CA THR A 333 25.21 -4.56 -8.15
C THR A 333 24.83 -6.01 -8.41
N VAL A 334 24.09 -6.25 -9.51
CA VAL A 334 23.74 -7.58 -9.99
C VAL A 334 24.25 -7.81 -11.40
N GLY A 335 24.49 -9.07 -11.76
CA GLY A 335 25.00 -9.43 -13.09
C GLY A 335 26.30 -8.70 -13.45
N ALA A 336 26.40 -8.24 -14.67
CA ALA A 336 27.60 -7.59 -15.22
C ALA A 336 27.63 -6.06 -14.98
N GLY A 337 26.99 -5.56 -13.95
CA GLY A 337 27.07 -4.13 -13.60
C GLY A 337 25.72 -3.40 -13.58
N VAL A 338 24.59 -4.10 -13.50
CA VAL A 338 23.28 -3.51 -13.26
C VAL A 338 23.20 -3.07 -11.81
N VAL A 339 22.79 -1.83 -11.57
CA VAL A 339 22.64 -1.25 -10.22
C VAL A 339 21.20 -1.43 -9.75
N TYR A 340 21.00 -2.02 -8.59
CA TYR A 340 19.68 -2.28 -8.00
C TYR A 340 19.51 -1.49 -6.71
N TYR A 341 18.39 -0.75 -6.62
CA TYR A 341 17.96 0.06 -5.50
C TYR A 341 16.59 -0.42 -5.02
N ALA A 342 16.43 -0.68 -3.72
CA ALA A 342 15.16 -1.12 -3.15
C ALA A 342 15.03 -0.72 -1.66
N VAL A 343 15.26 0.55 -1.32
CA VAL A 343 15.14 1.01 0.06
C VAL A 343 13.71 0.83 0.57
N ASP A 344 13.53 -0.07 1.56
CA ASP A 344 12.24 -0.40 2.17
C ASP A 344 11.77 0.71 3.13
N HIS A 345 11.82 1.94 2.65
CA HIS A 345 11.26 3.07 3.37
C HIS A 345 11.16 4.27 2.45
N SER A 346 10.02 4.96 2.46
CA SER A 346 9.90 6.19 1.67
C SER A 346 10.82 7.25 2.24
N PRO A 347 11.83 7.73 1.51
CA PRO A 347 12.69 8.82 1.95
C PRO A 347 11.87 10.13 1.93
N SER A 348 11.26 10.48 3.06
CA SER A 348 10.37 11.64 3.20
C SER A 348 10.86 12.58 4.31
#